data_3347f8fb0330099a8ae75acd69e5e4cd
#
_entry.id   3347f8fb0330099a8ae75acd69e5e4cd
#
_cell.length_a   1.000
_cell.length_b   1.000
_cell.length_c   1.000
_cell.angle_alpha   90.00
_cell.angle_beta   90.00
_cell.angle_gamma   90.00
#
_symmetry.space_group_name_H-M   'P 1'
#
loop_
_entity.id
_entity.type
_entity.pdbx_description
1 polymer ?
#
loop_
_entity_poly.entity_id
_entity_poly.type
_entity_poly.pdbx_seq_one_letter_code
_entity_poly.pdbx_strand_id
1 'polypeptide(L)'
;ARPEYLMNMEGTRTILNKSYRLPKLIHAKANKLISRIEDRVDKEWTSRDENGQVNIYPVEQLQKMKEGNWLVLARDRYRLDKLEEDLKIYGYFYERGDRTSINKRIHQAILAWEDVRKGKAVDIKAVRSFYNYIVTGRGVSKEFKEMKNVNKEKLYTYDTLVSDYGLSVNKEKPWFDALRNIPLPKATYVRAVLRRKENIKRAPRIKLSTI
;
A
#
# COMPACT_ATOMS: atom_id res chain seq x y z
N ALA A 1 -26.92 6.53 -9.90
CA ALA A 1 -27.50 7.60 -10.73
C ALA A 1 -28.51 6.94 -11.66
N ARG A 2 -29.73 7.45 -11.80
CA ARG A 2 -30.72 6.94 -12.75
C ARG A 2 -30.41 7.58 -14.10
N PRO A 3 -30.13 6.80 -15.14
CA PRO A 3 -29.80 7.33 -16.48
C PRO A 3 -30.88 8.27 -17.04
N GLU A 4 -32.12 8.01 -16.72
CA GLU A 4 -33.30 8.78 -17.13
C GLU A 4 -33.22 10.27 -16.77
N TYR A 5 -32.66 10.61 -15.60
CA TYR A 5 -32.48 12.00 -15.20
C TYR A 5 -31.52 12.76 -16.12
N LEU A 6 -30.44 12.11 -16.54
CA LEU A 6 -29.47 12.70 -17.47
C LEU A 6 -30.01 12.81 -18.88
N MET A 7 -30.88 11.87 -19.27
CA MET A 7 -31.49 11.82 -20.60
C MET A 7 -32.55 12.90 -20.81
N ASN A 8 -33.22 13.31 -19.73
CA ASN A 8 -34.32 14.28 -19.75
C ASN A 8 -33.88 15.71 -19.39
N MET A 9 -32.58 15.94 -19.16
CA MET A 9 -32.07 17.30 -18.92
C MET A 9 -32.13 18.14 -20.21
N GLU A 10 -32.71 19.33 -20.11
CA GLU A 10 -32.66 20.33 -21.19
C GLU A 10 -31.23 20.86 -21.32
N GLY A 11 -30.75 21.00 -22.55
CA GLY A 11 -29.42 21.55 -22.84
C GLY A 11 -28.78 20.99 -24.11
N THR A 12 -27.64 21.54 -24.45
CA THR A 12 -26.84 21.06 -25.60
C THR A 12 -26.08 19.79 -25.22
N ARG A 13 -26.28 18.73 -25.96
CA ARG A 13 -25.56 17.46 -25.76
C ARG A 13 -24.30 17.43 -26.63
N THR A 14 -23.15 17.24 -25.98
CA THR A 14 -21.88 17.02 -26.67
C THR A 14 -21.37 15.63 -26.37
N ILE A 15 -21.12 14.86 -27.42
CA ILE A 15 -20.54 13.52 -27.31
C ILE A 15 -19.03 13.63 -27.38
N LEU A 16 -18.34 13.15 -26.34
CA LEU A 16 -16.89 13.02 -26.36
C LEU A 16 -16.51 11.79 -27.18
N ASN A 17 -15.96 12.02 -28.35
CA ASN A 17 -15.70 10.98 -29.34
C ASN A 17 -14.29 10.39 -29.31
N LYS A 18 -13.42 10.84 -28.41
CA LYS A 18 -12.05 10.31 -28.26
C LYS A 18 -11.73 9.95 -26.81
N SER A 19 -11.22 8.74 -26.62
CA SER A 19 -10.68 8.29 -25.33
C SER A 19 -9.16 8.38 -25.32
N TYR A 20 -8.60 9.24 -24.46
CA TYR A 20 -7.16 9.35 -24.25
C TYR A 20 -6.60 8.30 -23.29
N ARG A 21 -7.45 7.51 -22.65
CA ARG A 21 -7.07 6.50 -21.65
C ARG A 21 -7.01 5.09 -22.19
N LEU A 22 -7.94 4.72 -23.08
CA LEU A 22 -8.16 3.34 -23.50
C LEU A 22 -7.38 3.00 -24.77
N PRO A 23 -6.45 2.03 -24.71
CA PRO A 23 -5.80 1.46 -25.89
C PRO A 23 -6.79 0.70 -26.78
N LYS A 24 -6.43 0.48 -28.04
CA LYS A 24 -7.30 -0.11 -29.09
C LYS A 24 -7.93 -1.44 -28.68
N LEU A 25 -7.15 -2.41 -28.20
CA LEU A 25 -7.65 -3.74 -27.83
C LEU A 25 -8.60 -3.70 -26.61
N ILE A 26 -8.31 -2.82 -25.64
CA ILE A 26 -9.19 -2.64 -24.47
C ILE A 26 -10.49 -1.96 -24.89
N HIS A 27 -10.42 -0.95 -25.78
CA HIS A 27 -11.58 -0.28 -26.35
C HIS A 27 -12.49 -1.26 -27.12
N ALA A 28 -11.92 -2.08 -28.00
CA ALA A 28 -12.67 -3.10 -28.74
C ALA A 28 -13.38 -4.10 -27.80
N LYS A 29 -12.69 -4.53 -26.72
CA LYS A 29 -13.28 -5.41 -25.72
C LYS A 29 -14.40 -4.74 -24.93
N ALA A 30 -14.22 -3.47 -24.57
CA ALA A 30 -15.25 -2.67 -23.90
C ALA A 30 -16.49 -2.49 -24.78
N ASN A 31 -16.32 -2.15 -26.05
CA ASN A 31 -17.44 -2.01 -26.99
C ASN A 31 -18.22 -3.32 -27.15
N LYS A 32 -17.53 -4.46 -27.24
CA LYS A 32 -18.19 -5.78 -27.29
C LYS A 32 -19.00 -6.10 -26.02
N LEU A 33 -18.60 -5.59 -24.86
CA LEU A 33 -19.37 -5.76 -23.62
C LEU A 33 -20.55 -4.80 -23.57
N ILE A 34 -20.33 -3.54 -23.90
CA ILE A 34 -21.36 -2.49 -23.87
C ILE A 34 -22.46 -2.76 -24.91
N SER A 35 -22.14 -3.34 -26.08
CA SER A 35 -23.14 -3.70 -27.09
C SER A 35 -24.21 -4.71 -26.64
N ARG A 36 -24.03 -5.34 -25.47
CA ARG A 36 -25.02 -6.25 -24.85
C ARG A 36 -26.06 -5.52 -24.01
N ILE A 37 -25.91 -4.22 -23.81
CA ILE A 37 -26.86 -3.40 -23.05
C ILE A 37 -27.87 -2.85 -24.04
N GLU A 38 -29.15 -3.17 -23.84
CA GLU A 38 -30.24 -2.79 -24.75
C GLU A 38 -30.57 -1.30 -24.64
N ASP A 39 -30.74 -0.79 -23.39
CA ASP A 39 -31.03 0.63 -23.12
C ASP A 39 -29.74 1.44 -22.99
N ARG A 40 -29.16 1.85 -24.10
CA ARG A 40 -27.95 2.70 -24.11
C ARG A 40 -28.05 3.82 -25.13
N VAL A 41 -27.32 4.89 -24.88
CA VAL A 41 -27.08 5.92 -25.90
C VAL A 41 -25.98 5.42 -26.84
N ASP A 42 -26.31 5.27 -28.10
CA ASP A 42 -25.31 4.97 -29.10
C ASP A 42 -24.36 6.15 -29.28
N LYS A 43 -23.09 5.87 -29.19
CA LYS A 43 -22.03 6.85 -29.46
C LYS A 43 -20.87 6.20 -30.18
N GLU A 44 -20.41 6.88 -31.22
CA GLU A 44 -19.14 6.54 -31.82
C GLU A 44 -18.00 7.23 -31.08
N TRP A 45 -17.02 6.46 -30.66
CA TRP A 45 -15.85 6.96 -29.99
C TRP A 45 -14.61 6.16 -30.36
N THR A 46 -13.46 6.81 -30.35
CA THR A 46 -12.17 6.21 -30.73
C THR A 46 -11.26 6.04 -29.54
N SER A 47 -10.40 5.05 -29.63
CA SER A 47 -9.33 4.81 -28.64
C SER A 47 -8.13 5.73 -28.88
N ARG A 48 -7.16 5.72 -27.95
CA ARG A 48 -5.82 6.21 -28.24
C ARG A 48 -5.09 5.25 -29.19
N ASP A 49 -3.99 5.69 -29.79
CA ASP A 49 -3.34 4.95 -30.89
C ASP A 49 -2.60 3.68 -30.47
N GLU A 50 -2.26 3.52 -29.20
CA GLU A 50 -1.59 2.33 -28.69
C GLU A 50 -2.48 1.09 -28.71
N ASN A 51 -1.90 -0.08 -29.00
CA ASN A 51 -2.66 -1.32 -29.05
C ASN A 51 -3.12 -1.80 -27.69
N GLY A 52 -2.27 -1.75 -26.64
CA GLY A 52 -2.52 -2.37 -25.35
C GLY A 52 -2.54 -3.90 -25.42
N GLN A 53 -2.92 -4.54 -24.33
CA GLN A 53 -3.05 -6.00 -24.24
C GLN A 53 -4.27 -6.39 -23.42
N VAL A 54 -4.96 -7.45 -23.81
CA VAL A 54 -6.04 -8.08 -23.05
C VAL A 54 -5.72 -9.57 -22.95
N ASN A 55 -5.45 -10.02 -21.74
CA ASN A 55 -5.10 -11.40 -21.44
C ASN A 55 -6.11 -11.98 -20.43
N ILE A 56 -6.37 -13.28 -20.52
CA ILE A 56 -7.19 -14.03 -19.58
C ILE A 56 -6.28 -15.01 -18.84
N TYR A 57 -6.25 -14.89 -17.53
CA TYR A 57 -5.43 -15.75 -16.68
C TYR A 57 -6.26 -16.32 -15.53
N PRO A 58 -5.97 -17.55 -15.08
CA PRO A 58 -6.47 -18.06 -13.80
C PRO A 58 -6.00 -17.17 -12.64
N VAL A 59 -6.83 -17.04 -11.60
CA VAL A 59 -6.53 -16.19 -10.42
C VAL A 59 -5.25 -16.65 -9.69
N GLU A 60 -4.93 -17.94 -9.79
CA GLU A 60 -3.74 -18.55 -9.20
C GLU A 60 -2.42 -18.02 -9.77
N GLN A 61 -2.47 -17.31 -10.89
CA GLN A 61 -1.25 -16.74 -11.53
C GLN A 61 -0.83 -15.37 -10.97
N LEU A 62 -1.02 -15.12 -9.67
CA LEU A 62 -0.53 -13.93 -8.95
C LEU A 62 0.99 -13.68 -9.11
N GLN A 63 1.74 -14.71 -9.51
CA GLN A 63 3.17 -14.60 -9.81
C GLN A 63 3.48 -13.57 -10.89
N LYS A 64 2.53 -13.25 -11.76
CA LYS A 64 2.69 -12.25 -12.84
C LYS A 64 2.68 -10.81 -12.35
N MET A 65 2.26 -10.55 -11.11
CA MET A 65 2.32 -9.21 -10.51
C MET A 65 3.71 -8.84 -9.95
N LYS A 66 4.78 -9.52 -10.39
CA LYS A 66 6.15 -9.27 -9.90
C LYS A 66 6.62 -7.85 -10.22
N GLU A 67 6.23 -7.31 -11.35
CA GLU A 67 6.67 -6.02 -11.87
C GLU A 67 5.47 -5.17 -12.30
N GLY A 68 5.70 -3.86 -12.48
CA GLY A 68 4.70 -2.90 -12.93
C GLY A 68 3.70 -2.49 -11.85
N ASN A 69 2.82 -1.56 -12.22
CA ASN A 69 1.73 -1.07 -11.37
C ASN A 69 0.44 -1.82 -11.72
N TRP A 70 -0.28 -2.27 -10.69
CA TRP A 70 -1.47 -3.08 -10.83
C TRP A 70 -2.66 -2.44 -10.13
N LEU A 71 -3.77 -2.33 -10.83
CA LEU A 71 -5.08 -2.06 -10.25
C LEU A 71 -5.92 -3.33 -10.39
N VAL A 72 -6.24 -3.94 -9.26
CA VAL A 72 -7.07 -5.14 -9.21
C VAL A 72 -8.48 -4.73 -8.80
N LEU A 73 -9.43 -5.03 -9.66
CA LEU A 73 -10.83 -4.72 -9.45
C LEU A 73 -11.62 -6.01 -9.23
N ALA A 74 -12.48 -6.01 -8.23
CA ALA A 74 -13.45 -7.09 -8.03
C ALA A 74 -14.84 -6.50 -7.80
N ARG A 75 -15.87 -7.25 -8.20
CA ARG A 75 -17.25 -6.85 -7.97
C ARG A 75 -17.61 -6.84 -6.49
N ASP A 76 -17.12 -7.84 -5.75
CA ASP A 76 -17.51 -8.11 -4.37
C ASP A 76 -16.31 -8.00 -3.43
N ARG A 77 -16.57 -7.52 -2.21
CA ARG A 77 -15.55 -7.42 -1.14
C ARG A 77 -14.95 -8.77 -0.79
N TYR A 78 -15.77 -9.81 -0.73
CA TYR A 78 -15.34 -11.15 -0.35
C TYR A 78 -14.26 -11.73 -1.30
N ARG A 79 -14.35 -11.42 -2.60
CA ARG A 79 -13.33 -11.82 -3.59
C ARG A 79 -12.01 -11.10 -3.37
N LEU A 80 -12.06 -9.83 -2.95
CA LEU A 80 -10.87 -9.11 -2.54
C LEU A 80 -10.27 -9.66 -1.26
N ASP A 81 -11.08 -10.11 -0.29
CA ASP A 81 -10.60 -10.67 0.98
C ASP A 81 -9.76 -11.94 0.71
N LYS A 82 -10.25 -12.84 -0.13
CA LYS A 82 -9.50 -14.03 -0.56
C LYS A 82 -8.20 -13.67 -1.26
N LEU A 83 -8.25 -12.69 -2.17
CA LEU A 83 -7.05 -12.21 -2.87
C LEU A 83 -6.04 -11.58 -1.90
N GLU A 84 -6.50 -10.84 -0.88
CA GLU A 84 -5.63 -10.29 0.16
C GLU A 84 -4.88 -11.36 0.93
N GLU A 85 -5.54 -12.49 1.25
CA GLU A 85 -4.89 -13.63 1.90
C GLU A 85 -3.76 -14.19 1.03
N ASP A 86 -4.03 -14.42 -0.25
CA ASP A 86 -3.03 -14.88 -1.20
C ASP A 86 -1.86 -13.90 -1.34
N LEU A 87 -2.16 -12.59 -1.49
CA LEU A 87 -1.13 -11.56 -1.58
C LEU A 87 -0.26 -11.48 -0.31
N LYS A 88 -0.85 -11.71 0.88
CA LYS A 88 -0.10 -11.78 2.14
C LYS A 88 0.81 -13.00 2.20
N ILE A 89 0.30 -14.17 1.81
CA ILE A 89 1.09 -15.41 1.76
C ILE A 89 2.30 -15.24 0.83
N TYR A 90 2.09 -14.64 -0.33
CA TYR A 90 3.16 -14.39 -1.30
C TYR A 90 4.04 -13.18 -0.95
N GLY A 91 3.75 -12.42 0.08
CA GLY A 91 4.54 -11.27 0.51
C GLY A 91 4.47 -10.08 -0.45
N TYR A 92 3.33 -9.80 -1.04
CA TYR A 92 3.13 -8.59 -1.84
C TYR A 92 2.76 -7.40 -0.96
N PHE A 93 3.32 -6.23 -1.28
CA PHE A 93 2.93 -4.96 -0.67
C PHE A 93 1.82 -4.32 -1.51
N TYR A 94 0.64 -4.11 -0.91
CA TYR A 94 -0.54 -3.58 -1.59
C TYR A 94 -1.29 -2.57 -0.74
N GLU A 95 -2.20 -1.84 -1.38
CA GLU A 95 -3.19 -0.99 -0.70
C GLU A 95 -4.61 -1.42 -1.09
N ARG A 96 -5.55 -1.22 -0.17
CA ARG A 96 -6.99 -1.41 -0.38
C ARG A 96 -7.73 -0.20 0.19
N GLY A 97 -8.32 0.61 -0.69
CA GLY A 97 -8.79 1.93 -0.32
C GLY A 97 -7.65 2.78 0.26
N ASP A 98 -7.85 3.35 1.44
CA ASP A 98 -6.86 4.19 2.12
C ASP A 98 -5.90 3.41 3.04
N ARG A 99 -5.93 2.07 2.99
CA ARG A 99 -5.14 1.23 3.90
C ARG A 99 -4.08 0.45 3.16
N THR A 100 -2.85 0.58 3.61
CA THR A 100 -1.77 -0.30 3.15
C THR A 100 -1.80 -1.64 3.90
N SER A 101 -1.33 -2.69 3.25
CA SER A 101 -1.25 -4.04 3.80
C SER A 101 -0.35 -4.16 5.03
N ILE A 102 0.62 -3.26 5.18
CA ILE A 102 1.39 -3.11 6.42
C ILE A 102 0.72 -2.04 7.27
N ASN A 103 0.39 -2.38 8.52
CA ASN A 103 -0.21 -1.42 9.45
C ASN A 103 0.66 -0.16 9.58
N LYS A 104 0.07 1.02 9.48
CA LYS A 104 0.77 2.31 9.48
C LYS A 104 1.72 2.50 10.66
N ARG A 105 1.30 2.09 11.87
CA ARG A 105 2.13 2.23 13.08
C ARG A 105 3.36 1.33 13.02
N ILE A 106 3.20 0.08 12.59
CA ILE A 106 4.31 -0.88 12.42
C ILE A 106 5.24 -0.39 11.32
N HIS A 107 4.68 0.07 10.21
CA HIS A 107 5.44 0.61 9.08
C HIS A 107 6.34 1.79 9.52
N GLN A 108 5.75 2.77 10.21
CA GLN A 108 6.49 3.91 10.75
C GLN A 108 7.60 3.49 11.72
N ALA A 109 7.30 2.54 12.63
CA ALA A 109 8.29 2.05 13.59
C ALA A 109 9.49 1.37 12.90
N ILE A 110 9.22 0.56 11.88
CA ILE A 110 10.27 -0.13 11.11
C ILE A 110 11.15 0.89 10.37
N LEU A 111 10.55 1.84 9.67
CA LEU A 111 11.31 2.87 8.95
C LEU A 111 12.14 3.74 9.90
N ALA A 112 11.56 4.16 11.03
CA ALA A 112 12.24 4.99 12.01
C ALA A 112 13.44 4.26 12.63
N TRP A 113 13.30 2.98 13.00
CA TRP A 113 14.42 2.17 13.49
C TRP A 113 15.51 2.01 12.44
N GLU A 114 15.14 1.69 11.20
CA GLU A 114 16.11 1.52 10.12
C GLU A 114 16.86 2.83 9.77
N ASP A 115 16.23 3.98 9.96
CA ASP A 115 16.89 5.27 9.76
C ASP A 115 17.84 5.58 10.93
N VAL A 116 17.42 5.40 12.19
CA VAL A 116 18.26 5.63 13.38
C VAL A 116 19.48 4.72 13.40
N ARG A 117 19.32 3.41 13.19
CA ARG A 117 20.45 2.47 13.19
C ARG A 117 21.46 2.72 12.06
N LYS A 118 21.05 3.40 10.98
CA LYS A 118 21.92 3.84 9.88
C LYS A 118 22.54 5.23 10.10
N GLY A 119 22.43 5.77 11.32
CA GLY A 119 23.04 7.04 11.70
C GLY A 119 22.24 8.28 11.37
N LYS A 120 20.98 8.14 10.91
CA LYS A 120 20.13 9.31 10.68
C LYS A 120 19.51 9.80 11.98
N ALA A 121 19.45 11.12 12.15
CA ALA A 121 18.70 11.75 13.21
C ALA A 121 17.18 11.74 12.87
N VAL A 122 16.36 11.51 13.88
CA VAL A 122 14.89 11.41 13.74
C VAL A 122 14.18 12.25 14.79
N ASP A 123 12.94 12.63 14.52
CA ASP A 123 12.10 13.37 15.45
C ASP A 123 11.53 12.48 16.58
N ILE A 124 10.94 13.11 17.57
CA ILE A 124 10.35 12.42 18.74
C ILE A 124 9.18 11.48 18.35
N LYS A 125 8.43 11.79 17.29
CA LYS A 125 7.32 10.93 16.83
C LYS A 125 7.86 9.62 16.28
N ALA A 126 8.97 9.69 15.53
CA ALA A 126 9.67 8.54 15.02
C ALA A 126 10.24 7.69 16.17
N VAL A 127 10.90 8.32 17.19
CA VAL A 127 11.41 7.61 18.35
C VAL A 127 10.30 6.87 19.10
N ARG A 128 9.20 7.55 19.41
CA ARG A 128 8.04 6.94 20.07
C ARG A 128 7.48 5.77 19.26
N SER A 129 7.46 5.87 17.92
CA SER A 129 6.90 4.82 17.08
C SER A 129 7.63 3.50 17.24
N PHE A 130 8.97 3.48 17.25
CA PHE A 130 9.71 2.23 17.40
C PHE A 130 9.95 1.84 18.89
N TYR A 131 10.04 2.77 19.83
CA TYR A 131 10.10 2.46 21.25
C TYR A 131 8.89 1.62 21.69
N ASN A 132 7.70 1.87 21.16
CA ASN A 132 6.51 1.07 21.43
C ASN A 132 6.70 -0.42 21.17
N TYR A 133 7.54 -0.78 20.20
CA TYR A 133 7.78 -2.17 19.79
C TYR A 133 9.08 -2.77 20.34
N ILE A 134 9.91 -2.02 21.04
CA ILE A 134 11.07 -2.54 21.77
C ILE A 134 10.61 -3.12 23.11
N VAL A 135 11.22 -4.22 23.53
CA VAL A 135 10.92 -4.86 24.83
C VAL A 135 11.42 -4.00 25.98
N THR A 136 10.53 -3.63 26.89
CA THR A 136 10.85 -2.86 28.09
C THR A 136 11.76 -3.66 29.03
N GLY A 137 12.76 -3.01 29.60
CA GLY A 137 13.75 -3.60 30.52
C GLY A 137 14.89 -4.38 29.84
N ARG A 138 14.70 -4.79 28.56
CA ARG A 138 15.74 -5.49 27.78
C ARG A 138 16.28 -4.70 26.59
N GLY A 139 15.54 -3.76 26.11
CA GLY A 139 15.94 -2.97 24.93
C GLY A 139 15.66 -1.47 25.07
N VAL A 140 14.78 -1.11 25.99
CA VAL A 140 14.58 0.27 26.45
C VAL A 140 14.21 0.27 27.92
N SER A 141 14.75 1.22 28.70
CA SER A 141 14.43 1.34 30.14
C SER A 141 12.96 1.76 30.31
N LYS A 142 12.31 1.33 31.38
CA LYS A 142 10.89 1.57 31.67
C LYS A 142 10.57 3.07 31.71
N GLU A 143 11.46 3.87 32.25
CA GLU A 143 11.34 5.32 32.40
C GLU A 143 11.17 6.03 31.07
N PHE A 144 11.92 5.62 30.03
CA PHE A 144 11.92 6.27 28.72
C PHE A 144 10.99 5.60 27.70
N LYS A 145 10.26 4.55 28.07
CA LYS A 145 9.39 3.81 27.16
C LYS A 145 8.39 4.68 26.40
N GLU A 146 7.81 5.67 27.07
CA GLU A 146 6.81 6.57 26.49
C GLU A 146 7.41 7.90 26.00
N MET A 147 8.68 8.14 26.27
CA MET A 147 9.37 9.41 25.94
C MET A 147 8.58 10.64 26.40
N LYS A 148 8.11 10.62 27.66
CA LYS A 148 7.46 11.77 28.30
C LYS A 148 8.51 12.83 28.65
N ASN A 149 8.07 14.10 28.71
CA ASN A 149 8.89 15.25 29.14
C ASN A 149 10.20 15.43 28.35
N VAL A 150 10.17 15.16 27.04
CA VAL A 150 11.31 15.34 26.15
C VAL A 150 11.10 16.53 25.21
N ASN A 151 12.18 17.15 24.74
CA ASN A 151 12.13 18.25 23.80
C ASN A 151 11.56 17.77 22.47
N LYS A 152 10.47 18.38 22.00
CA LYS A 152 9.77 18.01 20.78
C LYS A 152 10.45 18.50 19.50
N GLU A 153 11.31 19.51 19.60
CA GLU A 153 12.00 20.13 18.47
C GLU A 153 13.38 19.51 18.23
N LYS A 154 13.88 18.74 19.20
CA LYS A 154 15.17 18.06 19.12
C LYS A 154 15.11 16.89 18.15
N LEU A 155 16.15 16.71 17.33
CA LEU A 155 16.41 15.48 16.61
C LEU A 155 17.26 14.52 17.45
N TYR A 156 16.95 13.24 17.35
CA TYR A 156 17.52 12.17 18.16
C TYR A 156 18.37 11.25 17.27
N THR A 157 19.62 11.08 17.61
CA THR A 157 20.53 10.10 17.01
C THR A 157 20.53 8.81 17.83
N TYR A 158 21.06 7.72 17.27
CA TYR A 158 21.23 6.47 18.01
C TYR A 158 22.04 6.68 19.30
N ASP A 159 23.16 7.39 19.22
CA ASP A 159 24.06 7.59 20.36
C ASP A 159 23.36 8.40 21.48
N THR A 160 22.65 9.45 21.13
CA THR A 160 21.86 10.23 22.11
C THR A 160 20.75 9.35 22.75
N LEU A 161 20.13 8.45 22.00
CA LEU A 161 19.11 7.56 22.56
C LEU A 161 19.71 6.53 23.51
N VAL A 162 20.93 6.09 23.28
CA VAL A 162 21.67 5.19 24.20
C VAL A 162 22.14 5.92 25.46
N SER A 163 22.74 7.10 25.32
CA SER A 163 23.30 7.83 26.46
C SER A 163 22.24 8.42 27.40
N ASP A 164 21.18 9.04 26.82
CA ASP A 164 20.27 9.89 27.58
C ASP A 164 18.85 9.34 27.69
N TYR A 165 18.48 8.38 26.85
CA TYR A 165 17.07 7.92 26.71
C TYR A 165 16.90 6.41 26.82
N GLY A 166 17.84 5.74 27.46
CA GLY A 166 17.74 4.35 27.92
C GLY A 166 17.58 3.30 26.84
N LEU A 167 17.98 3.60 25.59
CA LEU A 167 18.04 2.61 24.53
C LEU A 167 19.22 1.67 24.75
N SER A 168 18.98 0.35 24.79
CA SER A 168 20.01 -0.68 24.95
C SER A 168 20.03 -1.72 23.82
N VAL A 169 19.22 -1.52 22.78
CA VAL A 169 19.24 -2.36 21.57
C VAL A 169 20.43 -1.98 20.71
N ASN A 170 21.29 -2.96 20.38
CA ASN A 170 22.43 -2.75 19.49
C ASN A 170 21.96 -2.31 18.09
N LYS A 171 22.62 -1.27 17.52
CA LYS A 171 22.35 -0.71 16.20
C LYS A 171 22.50 -1.71 15.04
N GLU A 172 23.33 -2.73 15.23
CA GLU A 172 23.52 -3.79 14.22
C GLU A 172 22.28 -4.69 14.06
N LYS A 173 21.38 -4.71 15.06
CA LYS A 173 20.16 -5.51 14.99
C LYS A 173 19.18 -4.94 13.96
N PRO A 174 18.80 -5.71 12.96
CA PRO A 174 17.74 -5.32 12.04
C PRO A 174 16.40 -5.17 12.79
N TRP A 175 15.45 -4.50 12.19
CA TRP A 175 14.18 -4.19 12.83
C TRP A 175 13.45 -5.41 13.44
N PHE A 176 13.52 -6.58 12.81
CA PHE A 176 12.82 -7.78 13.29
C PHE A 176 13.42 -8.37 14.56
N ASP A 177 14.70 -8.07 14.87
CA ASP A 177 15.36 -8.46 16.10
C ASP A 177 15.29 -7.36 17.18
N ALA A 178 15.16 -6.12 16.76
CA ALA A 178 15.03 -4.95 17.64
C ALA A 178 13.59 -4.74 18.15
N LEU A 179 12.60 -4.82 17.25
CA LEU A 179 11.21 -4.49 17.52
C LEU A 179 10.38 -5.75 17.85
N ARG A 180 10.77 -6.49 18.86
CA ARG A 180 10.21 -7.82 19.20
C ARG A 180 8.75 -7.80 19.68
N ASN A 181 8.22 -6.63 20.04
CA ASN A 181 6.80 -6.50 20.38
C ASN A 181 5.89 -6.37 19.15
N ILE A 182 6.43 -6.40 17.94
CA ILE A 182 5.61 -6.58 16.73
C ILE A 182 5.09 -8.02 16.73
N PRO A 183 3.76 -8.24 16.62
CA PRO A 183 3.19 -9.60 16.57
C PRO A 183 3.80 -10.44 15.46
N LEU A 184 4.19 -11.68 15.79
CA LEU A 184 4.91 -12.57 14.90
C LEU A 184 4.29 -12.72 13.49
N PRO A 185 2.96 -12.89 13.33
CA PRO A 185 2.36 -12.98 11.98
C PRO A 185 2.60 -11.71 11.14
N LYS A 186 2.55 -10.53 11.78
CA LYS A 186 2.80 -9.25 11.10
C LYS A 186 4.28 -9.08 10.75
N ALA A 187 5.18 -9.45 11.65
CA ALA A 187 6.61 -9.43 11.39
C ALA A 187 6.99 -10.39 10.25
N THR A 188 6.44 -11.60 10.24
CA THR A 188 6.65 -12.59 9.17
C THR A 188 6.18 -12.07 7.82
N TYR A 189 5.01 -11.45 7.76
CA TYR A 189 4.51 -10.84 6.53
C TYR A 189 5.42 -9.72 6.03
N VAL A 190 5.83 -8.78 6.88
CA VAL A 190 6.74 -7.69 6.47
C VAL A 190 8.08 -8.24 5.97
N ARG A 191 8.61 -9.29 6.62
CA ARG A 191 9.83 -9.97 6.12
C ARG A 191 9.63 -10.59 4.74
N ALA A 192 8.47 -11.19 4.47
CA ALA A 192 8.15 -11.72 3.15
C ALA A 192 8.09 -10.60 2.08
N VAL A 193 7.46 -9.48 2.40
CA VAL A 193 7.42 -8.28 1.54
C VAL A 193 8.83 -7.80 1.19
N LEU A 194 9.72 -7.68 2.19
CA LEU A 194 11.09 -7.21 1.98
C LEU A 194 11.95 -8.23 1.20
N ARG A 195 11.74 -9.55 1.39
CA ARG A 195 12.41 -10.60 0.60
C ARG A 195 12.05 -10.53 -0.87
N ARG A 196 10.84 -10.10 -1.20
CA ARG A 196 10.42 -9.83 -2.58
C ARG A 196 11.00 -8.55 -3.16
N LYS A 197 11.78 -7.80 -2.38
CA LYS A 197 12.33 -6.49 -2.77
C LYS A 197 11.25 -5.43 -3.02
N GLU A 198 10.07 -5.60 -2.43
CA GLU A 198 9.04 -4.55 -2.47
C GLU A 198 9.53 -3.32 -1.71
N ASN A 199 9.33 -2.14 -2.29
CA ASN A 199 9.78 -0.90 -1.68
C ASN A 199 8.71 -0.33 -0.73
N ILE A 200 8.83 -0.63 0.56
CA ILE A 200 7.90 -0.13 1.58
C ILE A 200 8.01 1.37 1.86
N LYS A 201 9.03 2.05 1.33
CA LYS A 201 9.18 3.52 1.48
C LYS A 201 8.32 4.31 0.48
N ARG A 202 7.78 3.64 -0.54
CA ARG A 202 6.92 4.22 -1.56
C ARG A 202 5.50 3.70 -1.43
N ALA A 203 4.57 4.35 -2.14
CA ALA A 203 3.21 3.82 -2.28
C ALA A 203 3.25 2.41 -2.90
N PRO A 204 2.37 1.50 -2.46
CA PRO A 204 2.26 0.18 -3.04
C PRO A 204 1.95 0.23 -4.53
N ARG A 205 2.60 -0.62 -5.31
CA ARG A 205 2.36 -0.75 -6.74
C ARG A 205 1.10 -1.57 -7.07
N ILE A 206 0.56 -2.28 -6.10
CA ILE A 206 -0.68 -3.06 -6.23
C ILE A 206 -1.77 -2.36 -5.45
N LYS A 207 -2.86 -2.03 -6.14
CA LYS A 207 -4.05 -1.39 -5.58
C LYS A 207 -5.25 -2.30 -5.75
N LEU A 208 -6.02 -2.49 -4.69
CA LEU A 208 -7.25 -3.28 -4.67
C LEU A 208 -8.46 -2.36 -4.50
N SER A 209 -9.47 -2.54 -5.34
CA SER A 209 -10.73 -1.79 -5.24
C SER A 209 -11.92 -2.65 -5.66
N THR A 210 -13.08 -2.33 -5.11
CA THR A 210 -14.36 -2.79 -5.68
C THR A 210 -14.80 -1.85 -6.79
N ILE A 211 -15.53 -2.40 -7.75
CA ILE A 211 -16.17 -1.63 -8.83
C ILE A 211 -17.42 -0.96 -8.28
#